data_9c3c88b90bcbcd47b756cfc10591c83f
#
_entry.id   9c3c88b90bcbcd47b756cfc10591c83f
#
_cell.length_a   1.000
_cell.length_b   1.000
_cell.length_c   1.000
_cell.angle_alpha   90.00
_cell.angle_beta   90.00
_cell.angle_gamma   90.00
#
_symmetry.space_group_name_H-M   'P 1'
#
loop_
_entity.id
_entity.type
_entity.pdbx_description
1 polymer ?
#
loop_
_entity_poly.entity_id
_entity_poly.type
_entity_poly.pdbx_seq_one_letter_code
_entity_poly.pdbx_strand_id
1 'polypeptide(L)'
;MIIGIDLGNKSRNSISVVDGETLLEWSNIKYDPKTTTTWEHRKKIIKQIRAYIEKYNLTKDDYIIFEKVNMFMRGVNSRLANIMSLAFIQATIINEFSDVISISEVNVMTWKKVVLGNGKAHKEDSVAFIEEHYPQVDLNVIVEHKRKETEYLKDDDTADAICIGLYGNMVDKKKLDEHLVNYT
;
A
#
# COMPACT_ATOMS: atom_id res chain seq x y z
N MET A 1 -13.65 -6.75 5.42
CA MET A 1 -12.99 -5.53 4.90
C MET A 1 -11.50 -5.76 4.64
N ILE A 2 -10.89 -4.91 3.82
CA ILE A 2 -9.46 -5.01 3.49
C ILE A 2 -8.79 -3.66 3.71
N ILE A 3 -7.64 -3.67 4.37
CA ILE A 3 -6.69 -2.56 4.36
C ILE A 3 -5.64 -2.85 3.29
N GLY A 4 -5.67 -2.12 2.18
CA GLY A 4 -4.66 -2.19 1.12
C GLY A 4 -3.53 -1.20 1.38
N ILE A 5 -2.27 -1.65 1.27
CA ILE A 5 -1.11 -0.80 1.57
C ILE A 5 -0.10 -0.88 0.44
N ASP A 6 0.24 0.28 -0.12
CA ASP A 6 1.45 0.45 -0.94
C ASP A 6 2.54 1.12 -0.11
N LEU A 7 3.65 0.40 0.09
CA LEU A 7 4.79 0.86 0.87
C LEU A 7 5.89 1.41 -0.04
N GLY A 8 5.92 2.72 -0.17
CA GLY A 8 6.97 3.41 -0.91
C GLY A 8 8.26 3.63 -0.10
N ASN A 9 9.39 3.60 -0.79
CA ASN A 9 10.71 3.67 -0.15
C ASN A 9 11.18 5.06 0.26
N LYS A 10 10.69 6.12 -0.35
CA LYS A 10 11.38 7.41 -0.26
C LYS A 10 10.51 8.64 -0.03
N SER A 11 9.21 8.57 -0.23
CA SER A 11 8.40 9.79 -0.12
C SER A 11 6.98 9.58 0.35
N ARG A 12 6.37 8.44 0.06
CA ARG A 12 4.94 8.23 0.32
C ARG A 12 4.68 6.78 0.69
N ASN A 13 3.71 6.58 1.55
CA ASN A 13 3.10 5.29 1.83
C ASN A 13 1.60 5.52 1.80
N SER A 14 0.90 4.78 0.99
CA SER A 14 -0.53 4.93 0.84
C SER A 14 -1.27 3.76 1.46
N ILE A 15 -2.38 4.07 2.12
CA ILE A 15 -3.21 3.10 2.82
C ILE A 15 -4.65 3.34 2.41
N SER A 16 -5.37 2.29 2.05
CA SER A 16 -6.80 2.31 1.74
C SER A 16 -7.59 1.38 2.63
N VAL A 17 -8.87 1.66 2.84
CA VAL A 17 -9.84 0.75 3.45
C VAL A 17 -10.95 0.49 2.47
N VAL A 18 -11.17 -0.78 2.12
CA VAL A 18 -12.11 -1.19 1.08
C VAL A 18 -13.04 -2.28 1.64
N ASP A 19 -14.34 -2.16 1.37
CA ASP A 19 -15.36 -3.16 1.70
C ASP A 19 -16.13 -3.55 0.43
N GLY A 20 -15.93 -4.79 -0.04
CA GLY A 20 -16.39 -5.19 -1.36
C GLY A 20 -15.78 -4.32 -2.46
N GLU A 21 -16.60 -3.62 -3.22
CA GLU A 21 -16.17 -2.64 -4.23
C GLU A 21 -16.20 -1.20 -3.72
N THR A 22 -16.54 -0.98 -2.44
CA THR A 22 -16.68 0.35 -1.87
C THR A 22 -15.38 0.80 -1.23
N LEU A 23 -14.78 1.87 -1.75
CA LEU A 23 -13.68 2.57 -1.09
C LEU A 23 -14.24 3.42 0.05
N LEU A 24 -13.91 3.04 1.29
CA LEU A 24 -14.38 3.73 2.50
C LEU A 24 -13.50 4.91 2.87
N GLU A 25 -12.19 4.73 2.78
CA GLU A 25 -11.22 5.76 3.17
C GLU A 25 -9.85 5.47 2.56
N TRP A 26 -9.05 6.52 2.40
CA TRP A 26 -7.63 6.40 2.04
C TRP A 26 -6.80 7.48 2.72
N SER A 27 -5.51 7.23 2.84
CA SER A 27 -4.54 8.21 3.35
C SER A 27 -3.20 8.04 2.67
N ASN A 28 -2.51 9.16 2.49
CA ASN A 28 -1.15 9.22 2.00
C ASN A 28 -0.24 9.77 3.10
N ILE A 29 0.73 8.96 3.53
CA ILE A 29 1.66 9.30 4.61
C ILE A 29 2.98 9.73 3.98
N LYS A 30 3.18 11.03 3.85
CA LYS A 30 4.39 11.62 3.27
C LYS A 30 5.57 11.50 4.23
N TYR A 31 6.72 11.15 3.66
CA TYR A 31 8.01 11.16 4.35
C TYR A 31 8.87 12.32 3.84
N ASP A 32 9.26 13.21 4.73
CA ASP A 32 10.26 14.22 4.45
C ASP A 32 11.50 13.97 5.32
N PRO A 33 12.62 13.53 4.72
CA PRO A 33 13.85 13.20 5.46
C PRO A 33 14.50 14.40 6.15
N LYS A 34 14.07 15.64 5.85
CA LYS A 34 14.59 16.84 6.50
C LYS A 34 13.90 17.14 7.82
N THR A 35 12.64 16.75 7.96
CA THR A 35 11.80 17.08 9.10
C THR A 35 11.35 15.86 9.90
N THR A 36 11.50 14.67 9.34
CA THR A 36 10.97 13.42 9.92
C THR A 36 12.04 12.34 9.90
N THR A 37 12.30 11.72 11.04
CA THR A 37 13.14 10.51 11.07
C THR A 37 12.41 9.31 10.48
N THR A 38 13.14 8.32 10.02
CA THR A 38 12.56 7.05 9.54
C THR A 38 11.69 6.38 10.59
N TRP A 39 12.06 6.51 11.87
CA TRP A 39 11.30 5.96 13.00
C TRP A 39 9.96 6.69 13.20
N GLU A 40 9.96 8.01 13.17
CA GLU A 40 8.73 8.80 13.28
C GLU A 40 7.78 8.55 12.11
N HIS A 41 8.34 8.38 10.90
CA HIS A 41 7.54 8.03 9.74
C HIS A 41 6.84 6.68 9.93
N ARG A 42 7.56 5.65 10.39
CA ARG A 42 6.98 4.33 10.71
C ARG A 42 5.88 4.43 11.77
N LYS A 43 6.08 5.21 12.82
CA LYS A 43 5.04 5.46 13.83
C LYS A 43 3.78 6.06 13.23
N LYS A 44 3.90 6.95 12.23
CA LYS A 44 2.73 7.52 11.54
C LYS A 44 1.96 6.44 10.77
N ILE A 45 2.66 5.54 10.07
CA ILE A 45 2.03 4.41 9.37
C ILE A 45 1.27 3.52 10.36
N ILE A 46 1.93 3.07 11.42
CA ILE A 46 1.32 2.23 12.47
C ILE A 46 0.11 2.92 13.10
N LYS A 47 0.24 4.21 13.44
CA LYS A 47 -0.87 5.00 13.99
C LYS A 47 -2.07 5.05 13.05
N GLN A 48 -1.83 5.22 11.75
CA GLN A 48 -2.91 5.28 10.76
C GLN A 48 -3.61 3.93 10.60
N ILE A 49 -2.85 2.84 10.52
CA ILE A 49 -3.43 1.48 10.46
C ILE A 49 -4.26 1.21 11.71
N ARG A 50 -3.75 1.51 12.89
CA ARG A 50 -4.48 1.35 14.17
C ARG A 50 -5.78 2.14 14.18
N ALA A 51 -5.76 3.40 13.72
CA ALA A 51 -6.96 4.23 13.64
C ALA A 51 -8.03 3.61 12.72
N TYR A 52 -7.63 2.98 11.61
CA TYR A 52 -8.57 2.29 10.74
C TYR A 52 -9.12 1.00 11.37
N ILE A 53 -8.27 0.20 12.01
CA ILE A 53 -8.70 -1.00 12.74
C ILE A 53 -9.75 -0.64 13.80
N GLU A 54 -9.49 0.38 14.59
CA GLU A 54 -10.40 0.86 15.65
C GLU A 54 -11.69 1.45 15.06
N LYS A 55 -11.58 2.33 14.06
CA LYS A 55 -12.74 3.00 13.43
C LYS A 55 -13.74 2.03 12.80
N TYR A 56 -13.23 0.99 12.16
CA TYR A 56 -14.05 0.02 11.44
C TYR A 56 -14.29 -1.29 12.21
N ASN A 57 -13.79 -1.39 13.46
CA ASN A 57 -13.86 -2.59 14.29
C ASN A 57 -13.33 -3.84 13.58
N LEU A 58 -12.18 -3.72 12.89
CA LEU A 58 -11.60 -4.81 12.12
C LEU A 58 -11.07 -5.91 13.04
N THR A 59 -11.18 -7.15 12.59
CA THR A 59 -10.86 -8.37 13.34
C THR A 59 -10.00 -9.33 12.52
N LYS A 60 -9.78 -10.54 13.03
CA LYS A 60 -9.10 -11.64 12.30
C LYS A 60 -9.81 -12.09 11.01
N ASP A 61 -11.08 -11.73 10.83
CA ASP A 61 -11.83 -12.01 9.60
C ASP A 61 -11.55 -11.01 8.49
N ASP A 62 -10.87 -9.91 8.82
CA ASP A 62 -10.45 -8.84 7.92
C ASP A 62 -8.94 -8.96 7.61
N TYR A 63 -8.46 -8.27 6.57
CA TYR A 63 -7.07 -8.41 6.13
C TYR A 63 -6.38 -7.07 5.99
N ILE A 64 -5.08 -7.06 6.33
CA ILE A 64 -4.10 -6.12 5.79
C ILE A 64 -3.41 -6.81 4.62
N ILE A 65 -3.35 -6.16 3.47
CA ILE A 65 -2.64 -6.67 2.29
C ILE A 65 -1.62 -5.64 1.82
N PHE A 66 -0.39 -6.08 1.58
CA PHE A 66 0.66 -5.27 0.98
C PHE A 66 1.44 -6.04 -0.09
N GLU A 67 2.15 -5.32 -0.95
CA GLU A 67 2.98 -5.96 -1.95
C GLU A 67 4.13 -6.74 -1.32
N LYS A 68 4.36 -7.94 -1.83
CA LYS A 68 5.52 -8.75 -1.48
C LYS A 68 6.81 -8.06 -1.90
N VAL A 69 7.75 -7.88 -0.96
CA VAL A 69 9.07 -7.33 -1.27
C VAL A 69 9.82 -8.24 -2.22
N ASN A 70 10.11 -7.74 -3.41
CA ASN A 70 10.86 -8.49 -4.40
C ASN A 70 12.37 -8.42 -4.11
N MET A 71 12.92 -9.49 -3.56
CA MET A 71 14.35 -9.61 -3.20
C MET A 71 15.28 -9.74 -4.42
N PHE A 72 14.75 -10.04 -5.62
CA PHE A 72 15.54 -10.31 -6.82
C PHE A 72 15.78 -9.08 -7.73
N MET A 73 15.71 -7.88 -7.21
CA MET A 73 15.99 -6.68 -8.00
C MET A 73 17.49 -6.60 -8.37
N ARG A 74 17.77 -6.54 -9.67
CA ARG A 74 19.14 -6.37 -10.20
C ARG A 74 19.68 -4.96 -9.92
N GLY A 75 20.87 -4.84 -9.29
CA GLY A 75 21.62 -3.59 -9.07
C GLY A 75 21.97 -3.27 -7.61
N VAL A 76 23.25 -3.00 -7.36
CA VAL A 76 23.91 -3.42 -6.13
C VAL A 76 23.66 -2.57 -4.89
N ASN A 77 23.88 -1.48 -4.56
CA ASN A 77 23.95 -0.97 -3.18
C ASN A 77 22.78 -0.08 -2.69
N SER A 78 22.26 0.77 -3.53
CA SER A 78 21.12 1.63 -3.13
C SER A 78 19.79 0.86 -3.01
N ARG A 79 19.68 -0.27 -3.71
CA ARG A 79 18.50 -1.12 -3.71
C ARG A 79 18.39 -2.00 -2.48
N LEU A 80 19.53 -2.50 -1.94
CA LEU A 80 19.53 -3.30 -0.72
C LEU A 80 18.99 -2.49 0.48
N ALA A 81 19.44 -1.26 0.66
CA ALA A 81 18.95 -0.39 1.71
C ALA A 81 17.44 -0.12 1.59
N ASN A 82 16.95 0.01 0.36
CA ASN A 82 15.53 0.19 0.09
C ASN A 82 14.72 -1.07 0.43
N ILE A 83 15.18 -2.24 -0.01
CA ILE A 83 14.56 -3.55 0.30
C ILE A 83 14.54 -3.78 1.80
N MET A 84 15.64 -3.54 2.50
CA MET A 84 15.72 -3.65 3.95
C MET A 84 14.76 -2.69 4.65
N SER A 85 14.62 -1.46 4.16
CA SER A 85 13.69 -0.49 4.73
C SER A 85 12.23 -0.93 4.59
N LEU A 86 11.83 -1.44 3.41
CA LEU A 86 10.49 -1.98 3.18
C LEU A 86 10.23 -3.22 4.04
N ALA A 87 11.14 -4.20 4.03
CA ALA A 87 11.01 -5.40 4.84
C ALA A 87 10.89 -5.07 6.33
N PHE A 88 11.59 -4.03 6.79
CA PHE A 88 11.50 -3.60 8.18
C PHE A 88 10.14 -2.95 8.51
N ILE A 89 9.56 -2.16 7.58
CA ILE A 89 8.22 -1.59 7.77
C ILE A 89 7.19 -2.73 7.80
N GLN A 90 7.26 -3.67 6.86
CA GLN A 90 6.38 -4.84 6.83
C GLN A 90 6.49 -5.65 8.12
N ALA A 91 7.70 -5.99 8.56
CA ALA A 91 7.92 -6.71 9.83
C ALA A 91 7.34 -5.96 11.03
N THR A 92 7.41 -4.61 11.03
CA THR A 92 6.81 -3.80 12.09
C THR A 92 5.28 -3.89 12.06
N ILE A 93 4.64 -3.82 10.89
CA ILE A 93 3.19 -3.97 10.73
C ILE A 93 2.75 -5.36 11.20
N ILE A 94 3.46 -6.40 10.78
CA ILE A 94 3.15 -7.77 11.15
C ILE A 94 3.24 -7.95 12.67
N ASN A 95 4.34 -7.53 13.28
CA ASN A 95 4.55 -7.64 14.71
C ASN A 95 3.49 -6.88 15.54
N GLU A 96 3.01 -5.75 15.02
CA GLU A 96 2.07 -4.89 15.73
C GLU A 96 0.62 -5.36 15.62
N PHE A 97 0.24 -6.00 14.51
CA PHE A 97 -1.16 -6.24 14.20
C PHE A 97 -1.54 -7.71 13.95
N SER A 98 -0.56 -8.63 13.83
CA SER A 98 -0.86 -10.03 13.52
C SER A 98 -1.76 -10.73 14.54
N ASP A 99 -1.86 -10.25 15.77
CA ASP A 99 -2.78 -10.79 16.77
C ASP A 99 -4.22 -10.27 16.65
N VAL A 100 -4.42 -9.17 15.92
CA VAL A 100 -5.70 -8.46 15.81
C VAL A 100 -6.38 -8.70 14.45
N ILE A 101 -5.61 -8.70 13.36
CA ILE A 101 -6.10 -8.77 11.99
C ILE A 101 -5.24 -9.74 11.18
N SER A 102 -5.81 -10.39 10.17
CA SER A 102 -5.06 -11.25 9.25
C SER A 102 -4.17 -10.42 8.33
N ILE A 103 -2.95 -10.88 8.06
CA ILE A 103 -2.00 -10.13 7.21
C ILE A 103 -1.54 -11.03 6.07
N SER A 104 -1.66 -10.54 4.84
CA SER A 104 -1.31 -11.26 3.62
C SER A 104 -0.40 -10.43 2.71
N GLU A 105 0.45 -11.11 1.96
CA GLU A 105 1.28 -10.50 0.92
C GLU A 105 0.78 -10.87 -0.47
N VAL A 106 0.87 -9.95 -1.41
CA VAL A 106 0.52 -10.18 -2.81
C VAL A 106 1.65 -9.80 -3.76
N ASN A 107 1.87 -10.61 -4.80
CA ASN A 107 2.78 -10.25 -5.87
C ASN A 107 2.17 -9.16 -6.76
N VAL A 108 2.96 -8.17 -7.17
CA VAL A 108 2.51 -7.06 -8.03
C VAL A 108 1.79 -7.52 -9.30
N MET A 109 2.32 -8.55 -9.98
CA MET A 109 1.70 -9.08 -11.19
C MET A 109 0.36 -9.77 -10.92
N THR A 110 0.16 -10.29 -9.71
CA THR A 110 -1.06 -11.01 -9.32
C THR A 110 -2.21 -10.04 -9.11
N TRP A 111 -2.03 -9.00 -8.29
CA TRP A 111 -3.10 -8.05 -8.07
C TRP A 111 -3.41 -7.24 -9.32
N LYS A 112 -2.39 -6.83 -10.11
CA LYS A 112 -2.60 -6.16 -11.39
C LYS A 112 -3.41 -6.99 -12.38
N LYS A 113 -3.13 -8.30 -12.46
CA LYS A 113 -3.91 -9.19 -13.32
C LYS A 113 -5.37 -9.29 -12.88
N VAL A 114 -5.64 -9.35 -11.59
CA VAL A 114 -7.01 -9.50 -11.05
C VAL A 114 -7.80 -8.21 -11.19
N VAL A 115 -7.23 -7.07 -10.79
CA VAL A 115 -7.94 -5.78 -10.74
C VAL A 115 -7.94 -5.08 -12.09
N LEU A 116 -6.80 -5.05 -12.78
CA LEU A 116 -6.63 -4.32 -14.04
C LEU A 116 -6.73 -5.22 -15.29
N GLY A 117 -6.93 -6.54 -15.11
CA GLY A 117 -6.98 -7.50 -16.22
C GLY A 117 -5.62 -7.81 -16.86
N ASN A 118 -4.54 -7.12 -16.48
CA ASN A 118 -3.21 -7.25 -17.06
C ASN A 118 -2.10 -7.24 -15.98
N GLY A 119 -1.45 -8.38 -15.74
CA GLY A 119 -0.37 -8.47 -14.76
C GLY A 119 0.89 -7.66 -15.09
N LYS A 120 1.01 -7.16 -16.33
CA LYS A 120 2.09 -6.27 -16.78
C LYS A 120 1.65 -4.81 -16.90
N ALA A 121 0.48 -4.46 -16.32
CA ALA A 121 -0.03 -3.09 -16.32
C ALA A 121 1.01 -2.10 -15.76
N HIS A 122 1.08 -0.93 -16.39
CA HIS A 122 1.95 0.16 -15.93
C HIS A 122 1.30 0.95 -14.79
N LYS A 123 1.99 1.92 -14.24
CA LYS A 123 1.47 2.78 -13.16
C LYS A 123 0.31 3.65 -13.61
N GLU A 124 0.36 4.09 -14.84
CA GLU A 124 -0.68 4.89 -15.48
C GLU A 124 -2.01 4.12 -15.57
N ASP A 125 -1.95 2.79 -15.70
CA ASP A 125 -3.15 1.95 -15.79
C ASP A 125 -3.92 1.89 -14.45
N SER A 126 -3.21 1.81 -13.31
CA SER A 126 -3.87 1.88 -11.99
C SER A 126 -4.45 3.26 -11.72
N VAL A 127 -3.74 4.33 -12.09
CA VAL A 127 -4.25 5.69 -12.00
C VAL A 127 -5.52 5.86 -12.84
N ALA A 128 -5.50 5.46 -14.12
CA ALA A 128 -6.66 5.56 -15.01
C ALA A 128 -7.86 4.75 -14.47
N PHE A 129 -7.61 3.55 -13.96
CA PHE A 129 -8.65 2.72 -13.34
C PHE A 129 -9.30 3.42 -12.14
N ILE A 130 -8.52 4.03 -11.25
CA ILE A 130 -9.06 4.74 -10.09
C ILE A 130 -9.79 6.02 -10.52
N GLU A 131 -9.29 6.78 -11.47
CA GLU A 131 -9.97 7.99 -11.98
C GLU A 131 -11.33 7.66 -12.61
N GLU A 132 -11.45 6.51 -13.28
CA GLU A 132 -12.69 6.05 -13.89
C GLU A 132 -13.71 5.53 -12.87
N HIS A 133 -13.28 4.69 -11.91
CA HIS A 133 -14.19 3.98 -11.01
C HIS A 133 -14.39 4.69 -9.67
N TYR A 134 -13.45 5.53 -9.25
CA TYR A 134 -13.46 6.26 -7.98
C TYR A 134 -13.15 7.75 -8.16
N PRO A 135 -13.98 8.50 -8.92
CA PRO A 135 -13.71 9.90 -9.28
C PRO A 135 -13.64 10.85 -8.08
N GLN A 136 -14.08 10.41 -6.89
CA GLN A 136 -13.94 11.16 -5.64
C GLN A 136 -12.50 11.18 -5.12
N VAL A 137 -11.60 10.34 -5.64
CA VAL A 137 -10.20 10.28 -5.23
C VAL A 137 -9.39 11.27 -6.07
N ASP A 138 -8.92 12.33 -5.44
CA ASP A 138 -8.00 13.26 -6.11
C ASP A 138 -6.58 12.69 -6.11
N LEU A 139 -6.14 12.21 -7.26
CA LEU A 139 -4.79 11.69 -7.50
C LEU A 139 -3.80 12.77 -7.97
N ASN A 140 -4.19 14.04 -8.03
CA ASN A 140 -3.27 15.07 -8.46
C ASN A 140 -2.29 15.44 -7.33
N VAL A 141 -1.00 15.40 -7.64
CA VAL A 141 0.06 15.79 -6.71
C VAL A 141 0.87 16.93 -7.31
N ILE A 142 1.00 17.98 -6.53
CA ILE A 142 1.84 19.11 -6.88
C ILE A 142 3.27 18.83 -6.42
N VAL A 143 4.23 18.78 -7.35
CA VAL A 143 5.66 18.66 -7.05
C VAL A 143 6.35 19.96 -7.38
N GLU A 144 6.81 20.66 -6.35
CA GLU A 144 7.62 21.87 -6.50
C GLU A 144 9.09 21.50 -6.67
N HIS A 145 9.64 21.74 -7.83
CA HIS A 145 11.07 21.64 -8.09
C HIS A 145 11.77 22.99 -7.81
N LYS A 146 12.82 22.97 -6.98
CA LYS A 146 13.58 24.17 -6.56
C LYS A 146 14.11 25.05 -7.70
N ARG A 147 14.04 24.61 -8.96
CA ARG A 147 14.60 25.32 -10.12
C ARG A 147 13.76 25.22 -11.39
N LYS A 148 12.55 24.67 -11.34
CA LYS A 148 11.67 24.47 -12.52
C LYS A 148 10.23 24.78 -12.15
N GLU A 149 9.42 24.90 -13.17
CA GLU A 149 7.98 25.04 -13.07
C GLU A 149 7.35 23.95 -12.22
N THR A 150 6.24 24.27 -11.58
CA THR A 150 5.43 23.32 -10.82
C THR A 150 4.99 22.19 -11.74
N GLU A 151 5.36 20.97 -11.42
CA GLU A 151 4.97 19.79 -12.19
C GLU A 151 3.78 19.10 -11.50
N TYR A 152 2.76 18.81 -12.28
CA TYR A 152 1.61 18.03 -11.82
C TYR A 152 1.86 16.57 -12.12
N LEU A 153 1.98 15.77 -11.08
CA LEU A 153 2.12 14.32 -11.17
C LEU A 153 0.85 13.65 -10.64
N LYS A 154 0.63 12.43 -11.05
CA LYS A 154 -0.40 11.57 -10.48
C LYS A 154 0.14 10.79 -9.30
N ASP A 155 -0.70 10.58 -8.30
CA ASP A 155 -0.40 9.78 -7.11
C ASP A 155 -0.67 8.29 -7.40
N ASP A 156 0.32 7.64 -8.00
CA ASP A 156 0.27 6.22 -8.32
C ASP A 156 0.32 5.34 -7.05
N ASP A 157 1.00 5.78 -6.00
CA ASP A 157 1.07 5.04 -4.72
C ASP A 157 -0.33 4.93 -4.09
N THR A 158 -1.16 5.99 -4.15
CA THR A 158 -2.56 5.94 -3.68
C THR A 158 -3.42 5.05 -4.58
N ALA A 159 -3.25 5.12 -5.89
CA ALA A 159 -3.97 4.26 -6.82
C ALA A 159 -3.65 2.77 -6.59
N ASP A 160 -2.36 2.44 -6.44
CA ASP A 160 -1.91 1.07 -6.18
C ASP A 160 -2.43 0.56 -4.83
N ALA A 161 -2.41 1.37 -3.76
CA ALA A 161 -2.97 0.97 -2.45
C ALA A 161 -4.47 0.65 -2.52
N ILE A 162 -5.25 1.43 -3.29
CA ILE A 162 -6.68 1.16 -3.48
C ILE A 162 -6.86 -0.14 -4.29
N CYS A 163 -6.11 -0.32 -5.36
CA CYS A 163 -6.16 -1.56 -6.14
C CYS A 163 -5.78 -2.80 -5.32
N ILE A 164 -4.79 -2.71 -4.42
CA ILE A 164 -4.44 -3.80 -3.50
C ILE A 164 -5.61 -4.11 -2.56
N GLY A 165 -6.31 -3.10 -2.04
CA GLY A 165 -7.50 -3.27 -1.24
C GLY A 165 -8.64 -3.96 -2.01
N LEU A 166 -8.89 -3.54 -3.25
CA LEU A 166 -9.88 -4.16 -4.15
C LEU A 166 -9.52 -5.62 -4.46
N TYR A 167 -8.25 -5.90 -4.74
CA TYR A 167 -7.77 -7.27 -4.95
C TYR A 167 -8.20 -8.20 -3.84
N GLY A 168 -8.06 -7.80 -2.58
CA GLY A 168 -8.43 -8.62 -1.43
C GLY A 168 -9.91 -8.99 -1.37
N ASN A 169 -10.79 -8.12 -1.88
CA ASN A 169 -12.23 -8.40 -1.98
C ASN A 169 -12.62 -9.20 -3.24
N MET A 170 -11.80 -9.17 -4.30
CA MET A 170 -12.05 -9.87 -5.57
C MET A 170 -11.59 -11.33 -5.56
N VAL A 171 -10.80 -11.75 -4.57
CA VAL A 171 -10.29 -13.13 -4.47
C VAL A 171 -10.92 -13.85 -3.29
N ASP A 172 -10.99 -15.19 -3.37
CA ASP A 172 -11.45 -16.00 -2.26
C ASP A 172 -10.53 -15.87 -1.04
N LYS A 173 -11.11 -15.82 0.16
CA LYS A 173 -10.35 -15.80 1.43
C LYS A 173 -9.28 -16.89 1.47
N LYS A 174 -9.55 -18.09 0.96
CA LYS A 174 -8.59 -19.19 0.88
C LYS A 174 -7.28 -18.79 0.18
N LYS A 175 -7.36 -17.98 -0.89
CA LYS A 175 -6.16 -17.47 -1.58
C LYS A 175 -5.39 -16.47 -0.75
N LEU A 176 -6.07 -15.66 0.05
CA LEU A 176 -5.41 -14.75 0.99
C LEU A 176 -4.73 -15.55 2.09
N ASP A 177 -5.37 -16.61 2.60
CA ASP A 177 -4.84 -17.49 3.63
C ASP A 177 -3.60 -18.27 3.18
N GLU A 178 -3.50 -18.64 1.90
CA GLU A 178 -2.29 -19.27 1.32
C GLU A 178 -1.05 -18.35 1.36
N HIS A 179 -1.27 -17.05 1.53
CA HIS A 179 -0.24 -16.01 1.57
C HIS A 179 -0.17 -15.29 2.93
N LEU A 180 -0.78 -15.89 3.98
CA LEU A 180 -0.67 -15.35 5.34
C LEU A 180 0.80 -15.31 5.78
N VAL A 181 1.17 -14.18 6.29
CA VAL A 181 2.49 -13.99 6.90
C VAL A 181 2.37 -14.37 8.37
N ASN A 182 2.65 -15.64 8.67
CA ASN A 182 2.70 -16.16 10.02
C ASN A 182 4.15 -16.22 10.47
N TYR A 183 4.54 -15.35 11.39
CA TYR A 183 5.74 -15.55 12.20
C TYR A 183 5.32 -16.35 13.44
N THR A 184 5.40 -17.68 13.33
CA THR A 184 5.39 -18.58 14.50
C THR A 184 6.78 -18.65 15.09
#